data_6fe9a0381a7bddc74fe6eb3462250ee0
#
_entry.id   6fe9a0381a7bddc74fe6eb3462250ee0
#
_cell.length_a   1.000
_cell.length_b   1.000
_cell.length_c   1.000
_cell.angle_alpha   90.00
_cell.angle_beta   90.00
_cell.angle_gamma   90.00
#
_symmetry.space_group_name_H-M   'P 1'
#
loop_
_entity.id
_entity.type
_entity.pdbx_description
1 polymer ?
#
loop_
_entity_poly.entity_id
_entity_poly.type
_entity_poly.pdbx_seq_one_letter_code
_entity_poly.pdbx_strand_id
1 'polypeptide(L)'
;LWDVSNVEDMGGMFADSKFDGDISGWNVSNVEDMGGMFLGSSFNGDISEWSTCNVKYMYNMFAFSQFTGDLSKWDVMNVEDMYMMFDMSPLSDNRPSWYRGL
;
A
#
# COMPACT_ATOMS: atom_id res chain seq x y z
N LEU A 1 8.82 6.81 -17.62
CA LEU A 1 8.21 6.73 -16.29
C LEU A 1 6.96 7.59 -16.23
N TRP A 2 5.94 7.07 -15.60
CA TRP A 2 4.73 7.84 -15.37
C TRP A 2 4.98 8.87 -14.28
N ASP A 3 4.47 10.06 -14.47
CA ASP A 3 4.45 11.08 -13.43
C ASP A 3 3.13 10.99 -12.68
N VAL A 4 3.18 10.47 -11.46
CA VAL A 4 1.99 10.30 -10.61
C VAL A 4 1.99 11.31 -9.46
N SER A 5 2.84 12.33 -9.53
CA SER A 5 3.06 13.25 -8.41
C SER A 5 1.82 14.05 -8.00
N ASN A 6 0.84 14.20 -8.90
CA ASN A 6 -0.39 14.92 -8.59
C ASN A 6 -1.59 14.00 -8.33
N VAL A 7 -1.36 12.68 -8.30
CA VAL A 7 -2.46 11.75 -8.07
C VAL A 7 -2.82 11.70 -6.59
N GLU A 8 -4.10 11.81 -6.29
CA GLU A 8 -4.61 11.78 -4.92
C GLU A 8 -5.30 10.46 -4.58
N ASP A 9 -5.81 9.75 -5.57
CA ASP A 9 -6.55 8.49 -5.37
C ASP A 9 -5.92 7.38 -6.21
N MET A 10 -5.35 6.40 -5.51
CA MET A 10 -4.81 5.18 -6.13
C MET A 10 -5.56 3.93 -5.65
N GLY A 11 -6.80 4.13 -5.16
CA GLY A 11 -7.61 3.02 -4.68
C GLY A 11 -7.82 1.97 -5.76
N GLY A 12 -7.55 0.72 -5.44
CA GLY A 12 -7.75 -0.40 -6.34
C GLY A 12 -6.87 -0.43 -7.59
N MET A 13 -5.85 0.43 -7.67
CA MET A 13 -5.10 0.62 -8.92
C MET A 13 -4.51 -0.66 -9.49
N PHE A 14 -4.01 -1.54 -8.67
CA PHE A 14 -3.44 -2.82 -9.09
C PHE A 14 -4.21 -4.01 -8.50
N ALA A 15 -5.47 -3.80 -8.12
CA ALA A 15 -6.28 -4.86 -7.56
C ALA A 15 -6.44 -6.01 -8.57
N ASP A 16 -6.24 -7.24 -8.10
CA ASP A 16 -6.33 -8.46 -8.88
C ASP A 16 -5.41 -8.47 -10.10
N SER A 17 -4.37 -7.65 -10.09
CA SER A 17 -3.44 -7.48 -11.19
C SER A 17 -2.22 -8.39 -11.04
N LYS A 18 -1.65 -8.77 -12.18
CA LYS A 18 -0.37 -9.48 -12.22
C LYS A 18 0.81 -8.52 -12.41
N PHE A 19 0.56 -7.23 -12.34
CA PHE A 19 1.62 -6.23 -12.46
C PHE A 19 2.69 -6.46 -11.39
N ASP A 20 3.94 -6.46 -11.81
CA ASP A 20 5.08 -6.61 -10.91
C ASP A 20 6.26 -5.75 -11.39
N GLY A 21 5.95 -4.60 -11.99
CA GLY A 21 6.96 -3.66 -12.44
C GLY A 21 7.53 -2.83 -11.30
N ASP A 22 8.57 -2.06 -11.61
CA ASP A 22 9.25 -1.21 -10.63
C ASP A 22 8.54 0.14 -10.50
N ILE A 23 7.92 0.36 -9.35
CA ILE A 23 7.27 1.62 -9.02
C ILE A 23 7.92 2.26 -7.78
N SER A 24 9.11 1.82 -7.42
CA SER A 24 9.81 2.33 -6.22
C SER A 24 10.10 3.83 -6.30
N GLY A 25 10.29 4.36 -7.51
CA GLY A 25 10.59 5.77 -7.71
C GLY A 25 9.35 6.66 -7.85
N TRP A 26 8.15 6.13 -7.74
CA TRP A 26 6.96 6.95 -7.82
C TRP A 26 6.88 7.93 -6.65
N ASN A 27 6.55 9.19 -6.96
CA ASN A 27 6.25 10.17 -5.93
C ASN A 27 4.77 10.07 -5.58
N VAL A 28 4.47 9.42 -4.47
CA VAL A 28 3.08 9.22 -4.01
C VAL A 28 2.74 10.15 -2.84
N SER A 29 3.51 11.21 -2.67
CA SER A 29 3.37 12.10 -1.51
C SER A 29 2.03 12.83 -1.43
N ASN A 30 1.29 12.93 -2.53
CA ASN A 30 -0.03 13.57 -2.55
C ASN A 30 -1.19 12.57 -2.50
N VAL A 31 -0.89 11.28 -2.45
CA VAL A 31 -1.96 10.27 -2.44
C VAL A 31 -2.63 10.22 -1.08
N GLU A 32 -3.96 10.29 -1.09
CA GLU A 32 -4.79 10.20 0.11
C GLU A 32 -5.48 8.84 0.24
N ASP A 33 -5.83 8.21 -0.88
CA ASP A 33 -6.53 6.92 -0.88
C ASP A 33 -5.68 5.84 -1.55
N MET A 34 -5.28 4.84 -0.76
CA MET A 34 -4.61 3.63 -1.23
C MET A 34 -5.40 2.38 -0.88
N GLY A 35 -6.70 2.53 -0.61
CA GLY A 35 -7.55 1.39 -0.27
C GLY A 35 -7.58 0.37 -1.39
N GLY A 36 -7.31 -0.90 -1.05
CA GLY A 36 -7.33 -1.99 -2.00
C GLY A 36 -6.32 -1.91 -3.13
N MET A 37 -5.31 -1.04 -3.02
CA MET A 37 -4.38 -0.79 -4.13
C MET A 37 -3.74 -2.06 -4.68
N PHE A 38 -3.36 -2.98 -3.83
CA PHE A 38 -2.74 -4.24 -4.20
C PHE A 38 -3.58 -5.46 -3.80
N LEU A 39 -4.87 -5.25 -3.60
CA LEU A 39 -5.80 -6.34 -3.23
C LEU A 39 -5.74 -7.46 -4.25
N GLY A 40 -5.42 -8.68 -3.81
CA GLY A 40 -5.36 -9.83 -4.71
C GLY A 40 -4.23 -9.76 -5.73
N SER A 41 -3.25 -8.86 -5.55
CA SER A 41 -2.20 -8.58 -6.53
C SER A 41 -1.00 -9.51 -6.37
N SER A 42 -0.30 -9.74 -7.48
CA SER A 42 0.99 -10.46 -7.47
C SER A 42 2.18 -9.53 -7.21
N PHE A 43 1.96 -8.24 -7.06
CA PHE A 43 3.03 -7.27 -6.86
C PHE A 43 3.85 -7.59 -5.61
N ASN A 44 5.17 -7.60 -5.75
CA ASN A 44 6.07 -7.77 -4.61
C ASN A 44 7.34 -6.92 -4.78
N GLY A 45 7.21 -5.74 -5.36
CA GLY A 45 8.32 -4.81 -5.53
C GLY A 45 8.61 -4.00 -4.28
N ASP A 46 9.67 -3.20 -4.34
CA ASP A 46 10.11 -2.39 -3.21
C ASP A 46 9.39 -1.04 -3.20
N ILE A 47 8.58 -0.83 -2.18
CA ILE A 47 7.88 0.45 -1.94
C ILE A 47 8.19 0.97 -0.54
N SER A 48 9.30 0.51 0.05
CA SER A 48 9.69 0.88 1.42
C SER A 48 9.97 2.36 1.59
N GLU A 49 10.38 3.05 0.52
CA GLU A 49 10.75 4.47 0.59
C GLU A 49 9.62 5.40 0.15
N TRP A 50 8.43 4.87 -0.12
CA TRP A 50 7.29 5.73 -0.46
C TRP A 50 6.95 6.68 0.69
N SER A 51 6.68 7.95 0.36
CA SER A 51 6.22 8.93 1.33
C SER A 51 4.70 8.83 1.45
N THR A 52 4.24 8.22 2.52
CA THR A 52 2.81 7.94 2.74
C THR A 52 2.17 8.91 3.74
N CYS A 53 2.82 10.04 4.01
CA CYS A 53 2.41 10.94 5.08
C CYS A 53 1.02 11.56 4.89
N ASN A 54 0.49 11.59 3.67
CA ASN A 54 -0.84 12.15 3.40
C ASN A 54 -1.92 11.09 3.20
N VAL A 55 -1.57 9.81 3.31
CA VAL A 55 -2.53 8.74 3.08
C VAL A 55 -3.50 8.64 4.25
N LYS A 56 -4.79 8.63 3.93
CA LYS A 56 -5.88 8.49 4.90
C LYS A 56 -6.48 7.10 4.91
N TYR A 57 -6.46 6.41 3.76
CA TYR A 57 -7.13 5.12 3.60
C TYR A 57 -6.18 4.08 3.07
N MET A 58 -6.03 2.98 3.81
CA MET A 58 -5.22 1.82 3.44
C MET A 58 -6.00 0.51 3.67
N TYR A 59 -7.34 0.59 3.73
CA TYR A 59 -8.17 -0.60 3.96
C TYR A 59 -7.96 -1.61 2.83
N ASN A 60 -7.82 -2.88 3.19
CA ASN A 60 -7.60 -4.00 2.26
C ASN A 60 -6.40 -3.84 1.32
N MET A 61 -5.45 -2.93 1.62
CA MET A 61 -4.42 -2.57 0.65
C MET A 61 -3.61 -3.76 0.14
N PHE A 62 -3.27 -4.69 1.01
CA PHE A 62 -2.51 -5.89 0.65
C PHE A 62 -3.28 -7.18 0.91
N ALA A 63 -4.59 -7.09 1.11
CA ALA A 63 -5.40 -8.28 1.37
C ALA A 63 -5.32 -9.25 0.19
N PHE A 64 -5.17 -10.53 0.46
CA PHE A 64 -5.07 -11.60 -0.55
C PHE A 64 -3.92 -11.40 -1.54
N SER A 65 -2.94 -10.52 -1.21
CA SER A 65 -1.80 -10.26 -2.09
C SER A 65 -0.64 -11.20 -1.78
N GLN A 66 0.43 -11.08 -2.57
CA GLN A 66 1.66 -11.84 -2.35
C GLN A 66 2.80 -10.96 -1.81
N PHE A 67 2.48 -9.72 -1.43
CA PHE A 67 3.48 -8.77 -0.98
C PHE A 67 4.14 -9.20 0.33
N THR A 68 5.48 -9.15 0.37
CA THR A 68 6.27 -9.53 1.55
C THR A 68 7.27 -8.44 1.97
N GLY A 69 7.19 -7.26 1.38
CA GLY A 69 8.19 -6.20 1.57
C GLY A 69 8.16 -5.54 2.94
N ASP A 70 9.12 -4.66 3.15
CA ASP A 70 9.31 -3.93 4.39
C ASP A 70 8.56 -2.59 4.34
N LEU A 71 7.61 -2.41 5.24
CA LEU A 71 6.82 -1.19 5.37
C LEU A 71 7.10 -0.46 6.68
N SER A 72 8.17 -0.81 7.37
CA SER A 72 8.45 -0.29 8.71
C SER A 72 8.66 1.22 8.74
N LYS A 73 9.12 1.82 7.64
CA LYS A 73 9.39 3.25 7.55
C LYS A 73 8.18 4.09 7.16
N TRP A 74 7.08 3.46 6.80
CA TRP A 74 5.90 4.22 6.36
C TRP A 74 5.36 5.09 7.50
N ASP A 75 5.05 6.34 7.17
CA ASP A 75 4.38 7.26 8.09
C ASP A 75 2.88 7.09 7.93
N VAL A 76 2.24 6.56 8.97
CA VAL A 76 0.80 6.28 8.94
C VAL A 76 0.03 7.20 9.89
N MET A 77 0.64 8.33 10.25
CA MET A 77 0.07 9.24 11.23
C MET A 77 -1.31 9.76 10.83
N ASN A 78 -1.56 9.93 9.54
CA ASN A 78 -2.84 10.43 9.03
C ASN A 78 -3.80 9.35 8.56
N VAL A 79 -3.41 8.07 8.69
CA VAL A 79 -4.28 6.99 8.25
C VAL A 79 -5.45 6.82 9.22
N GLU A 80 -6.66 6.89 8.67
CA GLU A 80 -7.90 6.76 9.44
C GLU A 80 -8.50 5.37 9.35
N ASP A 81 -8.21 4.63 8.28
CA ASP A 81 -8.78 3.31 8.03
C ASP A 81 -7.73 2.40 7.42
N MET A 82 -7.33 1.36 8.17
CA MET A 82 -6.43 0.32 7.68
C MET A 82 -7.04 -1.07 7.92
N TYR A 83 -8.39 -1.12 7.89
CA TYR A 83 -9.15 -2.35 8.16
C TYR A 83 -8.78 -3.44 7.17
N MET A 84 -8.46 -4.63 7.68
CA MET A 84 -8.11 -5.81 6.88
C MET A 84 -6.94 -5.59 5.90
N MET A 85 -6.04 -4.65 6.22
CA MET A 85 -4.95 -4.28 5.32
C MET A 85 -4.11 -5.47 4.87
N PHE A 86 -3.88 -6.44 5.74
CA PHE A 86 -3.02 -7.61 5.47
C PHE A 86 -3.78 -8.92 5.50
N ASP A 87 -5.11 -8.89 5.42
CA ASP A 87 -5.93 -10.10 5.55
C ASP A 87 -5.56 -11.12 4.49
N MET A 88 -5.39 -12.39 4.90
CA MET A 88 -5.05 -13.50 3.99
C MET A 88 -3.82 -13.21 3.11
N SER A 89 -2.84 -12.49 3.65
CA SER A 89 -1.57 -12.19 2.96
C SER A 89 -0.39 -12.68 3.78
N PRO A 90 0.83 -12.74 3.18
CA PRO A 90 2.02 -13.16 3.92
C PRO A 90 2.32 -12.30 5.14
N LEU A 91 1.94 -11.01 5.11
CA LEU A 91 2.18 -10.12 6.24
C LEU A 91 1.12 -10.23 7.33
N SER A 92 0.11 -11.07 7.18
CA SER A 92 -0.93 -11.21 8.21
C SER A 92 -0.34 -11.70 9.55
N ASP A 93 0.72 -12.51 9.51
CA ASP A 93 1.38 -13.02 10.70
C ASP A 93 2.70 -12.29 11.02
N ASN A 94 3.05 -11.26 10.26
CA ASN A 94 4.29 -10.51 10.45
C ASN A 94 4.04 -9.03 10.12
N ARG A 95 3.10 -8.43 10.83
CA ARG A 95 2.62 -7.07 10.56
C ARG A 95 3.63 -6.02 10.99
N PRO A 96 3.67 -4.87 10.27
CA PRO A 96 4.46 -3.73 10.75
C PRO A 96 3.99 -3.30 12.14
N SER A 97 4.93 -2.77 12.93
CA SER A 97 4.62 -2.37 14.32
C SER A 97 3.54 -1.28 14.39
N TRP A 98 3.39 -0.48 13.35
CA TRP A 98 2.41 0.61 13.31
C TRP A 98 0.99 0.13 12.96
N TYR A 99 0.81 -1.13 12.60
CA TYR A 99 -0.52 -1.63 12.19
C TYR A 99 -1.47 -1.71 13.40
N ARG A 100 -2.64 -1.10 13.27
CA ARG A 100 -3.63 -1.05 14.36
C ARG A 100 -4.89 -1.85 14.09
N GLY A 101 -5.09 -2.31 12.86
CA GLY A 101 -6.28 -3.08 12.48
C GLY A 101 -7.56 -2.24 12.35
N LEU A 102 -7.44 -0.93 12.34
CA LEU A 102 -8.60 -0.03 12.34
C LEU A 102 -9.01 0.41 10.95
#